data_fc445b8f526a80ab436de1e01cd34ac7
#
_entry.id   fc445b8f526a80ab436de1e01cd34ac7
#
_cell.length_a   1.000
_cell.length_b   1.000
_cell.length_c   1.000
_cell.angle_alpha   90.00
_cell.angle_beta   90.00
_cell.angle_gamma   90.00
#
_symmetry.space_group_name_H-M   'P 1'
#
loop_
_entity.id
_entity.type
_entity.pdbx_description
1 polymer ?
#
loop_
_entity_poly.entity_id
_entity_poly.type
_entity_poly.pdbx_seq_one_letter_code
_entity_poly.pdbx_strand_id
1 'polypeptide(L)'
;MRKHANRTYLFAPGNHERRVDKALGLGSDVVILDLEDAVAISEKEKTRQVINERLQKKRNCAVFVRVNAYDTDFCFGDIYSIVTENLDGIVLPKLESPADLKSVDWFLGNLEKERDLPIGGIELMPIIETAKGAALIRDIATTSSRVRRLAFGGGDYTRDLGMEWSLSEEELLPIRSEFVLASRFGGLEPPIDTVFIHIKEHNAYLKSCQNVLKLGFQGKMCIHPDQVAVTNETFTPSEEEVVWSKRVISEFERAEAEGVASIQVDGYFVDYPIVEKAQRVVDMSNLLNDLASSK
;
A
#
# COMPACT_ATOMS: atom_id res chain seq x y z
N MET A 1 -10.40 -9.41 -7.84
CA MET A 1 -9.21 -8.82 -7.17
C MET A 1 -8.55 -9.89 -6.31
N ARG A 2 -7.23 -10.03 -6.43
CA ARG A 2 -6.45 -11.00 -5.66
C ARG A 2 -6.27 -10.52 -4.22
N LYS A 3 -6.53 -11.39 -3.22
CA LYS A 3 -6.27 -11.05 -1.81
C LYS A 3 -4.75 -11.01 -1.55
N HIS A 4 -4.30 -10.03 -0.80
CA HIS A 4 -2.89 -9.87 -0.37
C HIS A 4 -2.83 -9.14 0.99
N ALA A 5 -1.70 -9.27 1.70
CA ALA A 5 -1.60 -8.76 3.07
C ALA A 5 -1.22 -7.28 3.18
N ASN A 6 -0.83 -6.64 2.08
CA ASN A 6 -0.47 -5.21 2.03
C ASN A 6 0.76 -4.77 2.86
N ARG A 7 1.65 -5.69 3.21
CA ARG A 7 2.85 -5.37 3.99
C ARG A 7 3.95 -4.77 3.12
N THR A 8 4.17 -5.33 1.92
CA THR A 8 5.25 -4.96 1.02
C THR A 8 4.76 -4.62 -0.37
N TYR A 9 5.23 -3.49 -0.90
CA TYR A 9 5.01 -3.01 -2.26
C TYR A 9 6.35 -2.81 -2.95
N LEU A 10 6.84 -3.81 -3.68
CA LEU A 10 8.17 -3.78 -4.31
C LEU A 10 8.12 -3.15 -5.69
N PHE A 11 8.84 -2.05 -5.89
CA PHE A 11 9.02 -1.45 -7.21
C PHE A 11 9.97 -2.26 -8.10
N ALA A 12 9.60 -2.39 -9.37
CA ALA A 12 10.45 -2.93 -10.43
C ALA A 12 10.29 -2.08 -11.70
N PRO A 13 11.40 -1.60 -12.33
CA PRO A 13 11.33 -0.88 -13.58
C PRO A 13 10.65 -1.71 -14.65
N GLY A 14 9.55 -1.21 -15.25
CA GLY A 14 8.70 -1.96 -16.17
C GLY A 14 9.42 -2.37 -17.47
N ASN A 15 10.44 -1.63 -17.89
CA ASN A 15 11.24 -1.90 -19.09
C ASN A 15 12.34 -2.97 -18.91
N HIS A 16 12.53 -3.49 -17.67
CA HIS A 16 13.58 -4.48 -17.37
C HIS A 16 12.98 -5.85 -17.05
N GLU A 17 12.73 -6.64 -18.08
CA GLU A 17 12.13 -7.98 -17.98
C GLU A 17 12.71 -8.86 -16.86
N ARG A 18 14.04 -8.97 -16.78
CA ARG A 18 14.73 -9.79 -15.75
C ARG A 18 14.49 -9.28 -14.33
N ARG A 19 14.42 -7.95 -14.14
CA ARG A 19 14.13 -7.36 -12.83
C ARG A 19 12.68 -7.58 -12.43
N VAL A 20 11.77 -7.45 -13.38
CA VAL A 20 10.34 -7.76 -13.17
C VAL A 20 10.17 -9.23 -12.80
N ASP A 21 10.73 -10.16 -13.59
CA ASP A 21 10.64 -11.59 -13.31
C ASP A 21 11.23 -11.95 -11.93
N LYS A 22 12.35 -11.34 -11.55
CA LYS A 22 12.93 -11.50 -10.22
C LYS A 22 12.00 -10.96 -9.13
N ALA A 23 11.44 -9.75 -9.31
CA ALA A 23 10.56 -9.11 -8.32
C ALA A 23 9.30 -9.95 -8.03
N LEU A 24 8.70 -10.55 -9.07
CA LEU A 24 7.54 -11.43 -8.94
C LEU A 24 7.80 -12.70 -8.10
N GLY A 25 9.07 -13.09 -7.92
CA GLY A 25 9.49 -14.26 -7.14
C GLY A 25 10.04 -13.97 -5.75
N LEU A 26 10.13 -12.69 -5.32
CA LEU A 26 10.80 -12.30 -4.06
C LEU A 26 9.91 -12.38 -2.81
N GLY A 27 8.64 -12.78 -2.94
CA GLY A 27 7.73 -12.92 -1.80
C GLY A 27 7.18 -11.60 -1.25
N SER A 28 7.22 -10.51 -2.03
CA SER A 28 6.46 -9.30 -1.73
C SER A 28 4.96 -9.57 -1.90
N ASP A 29 4.13 -8.91 -1.10
CA ASP A 29 2.67 -9.03 -1.21
C ASP A 29 2.17 -8.40 -2.52
N VAL A 30 2.78 -7.27 -2.91
CA VAL A 30 2.51 -6.54 -4.15
C VAL A 30 3.81 -6.21 -4.87
N VAL A 31 3.84 -6.35 -6.19
CA VAL A 31 4.89 -5.82 -7.06
C VAL A 31 4.32 -4.64 -7.84
N ILE A 32 5.01 -3.51 -7.82
CA ILE A 32 4.67 -2.32 -8.62
C ILE A 32 5.58 -2.29 -9.84
N LEU A 33 4.99 -2.50 -11.03
CA LEU A 33 5.69 -2.29 -12.30
C LEU A 33 5.65 -0.81 -12.65
N ASP A 34 6.82 -0.20 -12.81
CA ASP A 34 6.94 1.22 -12.96
C ASP A 34 6.98 1.66 -14.44
N LEU A 35 6.12 2.62 -14.82
CA LEU A 35 6.14 3.34 -16.09
C LEU A 35 6.62 4.79 -15.94
N GLU A 36 6.80 5.26 -14.71
CA GLU A 36 7.11 6.66 -14.43
C GLU A 36 8.61 6.92 -14.30
N ASP A 37 9.11 7.15 -13.09
CA ASP A 37 10.47 7.67 -12.85
C ASP A 37 11.58 6.67 -13.20
N ALA A 38 11.31 5.36 -13.09
CA ALA A 38 12.30 4.34 -13.42
C ALA A 38 12.43 4.04 -14.93
N VAL A 39 11.64 4.71 -15.79
CA VAL A 39 11.61 4.50 -17.24
C VAL A 39 11.89 5.79 -17.98
N ALA A 40 12.94 5.80 -18.83
CA ALA A 40 13.27 6.94 -19.66
C ALA A 40 12.09 7.32 -20.58
N ILE A 41 11.93 8.63 -20.85
CA ILE A 41 10.81 9.15 -21.66
C ILE A 41 10.67 8.43 -23.01
N SER A 42 11.77 8.17 -23.70
CA SER A 42 11.79 7.49 -24.99
C SER A 42 11.34 6.01 -24.94
N GLU A 43 11.33 5.42 -23.77
CA GLU A 43 10.99 4.00 -23.60
C GLU A 43 9.58 3.79 -23.00
N LYS A 44 8.89 4.84 -22.54
CA LYS A 44 7.61 4.73 -21.83
C LYS A 44 6.55 3.97 -22.64
N GLU A 45 6.35 4.33 -23.90
CA GLU A 45 5.33 3.69 -24.74
C GLU A 45 5.63 2.21 -25.03
N LYS A 46 6.89 1.86 -25.31
CA LYS A 46 7.29 0.45 -25.52
C LYS A 46 7.16 -0.36 -24.24
N THR A 47 7.40 0.25 -23.08
CA THR A 47 7.31 -0.41 -21.79
C THR A 47 5.89 -0.87 -21.47
N ARG A 48 4.85 -0.22 -21.98
CA ARG A 48 3.45 -0.66 -21.87
C ARG A 48 3.25 -2.09 -22.38
N GLN A 49 3.84 -2.41 -23.55
CA GLN A 49 3.77 -3.75 -24.10
C GLN A 49 4.51 -4.77 -23.24
N VAL A 50 5.73 -4.43 -22.79
CA VAL A 50 6.52 -5.29 -21.90
C VAL A 50 5.74 -5.62 -20.62
N ILE A 51 5.10 -4.64 -20.02
CA ILE A 51 4.25 -4.84 -18.84
C ILE A 51 3.09 -5.78 -19.14
N ASN A 52 2.37 -5.58 -20.24
CA ASN A 52 1.25 -6.45 -20.61
C ASN A 52 1.67 -7.91 -20.77
N GLU A 53 2.81 -8.16 -21.39
CA GLU A 53 3.38 -9.51 -21.52
C GLU A 53 3.71 -10.12 -20.14
N ARG A 54 4.17 -9.30 -19.17
CA ARG A 54 4.47 -9.76 -17.81
C ARG A 54 3.21 -9.99 -16.97
N LEU A 55 2.16 -9.21 -17.18
CA LEU A 55 0.87 -9.42 -16.53
C LEU A 55 0.25 -10.80 -16.85
N GLN A 56 0.57 -11.40 -18.00
CA GLN A 56 0.12 -12.74 -18.38
C GLN A 56 0.83 -13.87 -17.63
N LYS A 57 1.94 -13.61 -16.96
CA LYS A 57 2.69 -14.64 -16.24
C LYS A 57 1.98 -15.10 -14.97
N LYS A 58 2.05 -16.41 -14.70
CA LYS A 58 1.59 -16.95 -13.40
C LYS A 58 2.43 -16.36 -12.26
N ARG A 59 1.76 -15.91 -11.22
CA ARG A 59 2.37 -15.26 -10.06
C ARG A 59 1.59 -15.48 -8.77
N ASN A 60 2.26 -15.37 -7.62
CA ASN A 60 1.67 -15.53 -6.30
C ASN A 60 1.50 -14.21 -5.53
N CYS A 61 1.85 -13.06 -6.15
CA CYS A 61 1.67 -11.72 -5.60
C CYS A 61 0.66 -10.93 -6.43
N ALA A 62 0.08 -9.87 -5.86
CA ALA A 62 -0.65 -8.89 -6.64
C ALA A 62 0.32 -8.04 -7.47
N VAL A 63 -0.12 -7.57 -8.62
CA VAL A 63 0.66 -6.68 -9.48
C VAL A 63 -0.10 -5.39 -9.73
N PHE A 64 0.53 -4.31 -9.32
CA PHE A 64 0.09 -2.95 -9.61
C PHE A 64 1.02 -2.35 -10.66
N VAL A 65 0.53 -1.37 -11.41
CA VAL A 65 1.34 -0.59 -12.35
C VAL A 65 1.32 0.86 -11.94
N ARG A 66 2.50 1.45 -11.69
CA ARG A 66 2.61 2.89 -11.51
C ARG A 66 2.64 3.53 -12.89
N VAL A 67 1.57 4.23 -13.23
CA VAL A 67 1.43 5.03 -14.45
C VAL A 67 2.13 6.37 -14.31
N ASN A 68 2.28 7.11 -15.39
CA ASN A 68 2.75 8.48 -15.33
C ASN A 68 1.69 9.40 -14.69
N ALA A 69 2.13 10.53 -14.12
CA ALA A 69 1.25 11.49 -13.45
C ALA A 69 0.11 11.97 -14.37
N TYR A 70 -1.02 12.30 -13.76
CA TYR A 70 -2.27 12.64 -14.44
C TYR A 70 -2.14 13.75 -15.48
N ASP A 71 -1.32 14.75 -15.21
CA ASP A 71 -1.09 15.93 -16.04
C ASP A 71 -0.08 15.72 -17.19
N THR A 72 0.41 14.47 -17.37
CA THR A 72 1.36 14.13 -18.44
C THR A 72 0.66 13.59 -19.68
N ASP A 73 1.27 13.73 -20.83
CA ASP A 73 0.82 13.16 -22.11
C ASP A 73 0.79 11.63 -22.11
N PHE A 74 1.37 10.98 -21.10
CA PHE A 74 1.51 9.52 -21.02
C PHE A 74 0.38 8.84 -20.23
N CYS A 75 -0.20 9.52 -19.24
CA CYS A 75 -1.13 8.91 -18.26
C CYS A 75 -2.29 8.19 -18.94
N PHE A 76 -2.97 8.84 -19.89
CA PHE A 76 -4.09 8.24 -20.62
C PHE A 76 -3.66 6.98 -21.36
N GLY A 77 -2.58 7.05 -22.14
CA GLY A 77 -2.07 5.92 -22.92
C GLY A 77 -1.57 4.77 -22.05
N ASP A 78 -1.00 5.08 -20.87
CA ASP A 78 -0.59 4.07 -19.89
C ASP A 78 -1.81 3.29 -19.40
N ILE A 79 -2.81 3.98 -18.84
CA ILE A 79 -4.02 3.37 -18.30
C ILE A 79 -4.75 2.57 -19.37
N TYR A 80 -4.95 3.18 -20.56
CA TYR A 80 -5.60 2.51 -21.68
C TYR A 80 -4.90 1.21 -22.07
N SER A 81 -3.57 1.19 -22.05
CA SER A 81 -2.80 0.02 -22.50
C SER A 81 -2.76 -1.12 -21.49
N ILE A 82 -2.70 -0.82 -20.16
CA ILE A 82 -2.41 -1.84 -19.14
C ILE A 82 -3.66 -2.45 -18.47
N VAL A 83 -4.84 -1.84 -18.63
CA VAL A 83 -6.08 -2.36 -18.01
C VAL A 83 -6.45 -3.70 -18.65
N THR A 84 -6.23 -4.79 -17.95
CA THR A 84 -6.52 -6.17 -18.37
C THR A 84 -7.04 -6.97 -17.18
N GLU A 85 -7.58 -8.15 -17.43
CA GLU A 85 -8.06 -9.09 -16.40
C GLU A 85 -6.96 -9.51 -15.39
N ASN A 86 -5.70 -9.35 -15.77
CA ASN A 86 -4.53 -9.72 -14.98
C ASN A 86 -3.94 -8.56 -14.17
N LEU A 87 -4.50 -7.36 -14.26
CA LEU A 87 -4.07 -6.20 -13.47
C LEU A 87 -4.85 -6.16 -12.15
N ASP A 88 -4.14 -6.12 -11.03
CA ASP A 88 -4.77 -6.02 -9.71
C ASP A 88 -5.01 -4.56 -9.28
N GLY A 89 -4.16 -3.61 -9.70
CA GLY A 89 -4.32 -2.20 -9.36
C GLY A 89 -3.43 -1.25 -10.16
N ILE A 90 -3.75 0.04 -10.07
CA ILE A 90 -2.99 1.16 -10.62
C ILE A 90 -2.47 2.02 -9.48
N VAL A 91 -1.20 2.40 -9.54
CA VAL A 91 -0.59 3.40 -8.68
C VAL A 91 -0.58 4.72 -9.45
N LEU A 92 -1.27 5.74 -8.92
CA LEU A 92 -1.36 7.07 -9.52
C LEU A 92 -0.44 8.03 -8.76
N PRO A 93 0.73 8.39 -9.32
CA PRO A 93 1.69 9.26 -8.65
C PRO A 93 1.26 10.73 -8.71
N LYS A 94 1.87 11.55 -7.86
CA LYS A 94 1.76 13.01 -7.85
C LYS A 94 0.31 13.51 -7.89
N LEU A 95 -0.59 12.80 -7.19
CA LEU A 95 -1.99 13.19 -7.16
C LEU A 95 -2.20 14.42 -6.29
N GLU A 96 -2.76 15.47 -6.89
CA GLU A 96 -2.94 16.78 -6.25
C GLU A 96 -4.41 17.24 -6.19
N SER A 97 -5.35 16.48 -6.75
CA SER A 97 -6.72 16.92 -6.91
C SER A 97 -7.72 15.76 -6.78
N PRO A 98 -8.79 15.93 -5.96
CA PRO A 98 -9.94 15.01 -5.97
C PRO A 98 -10.60 14.89 -7.35
N ALA A 99 -10.59 15.96 -8.15
CA ALA A 99 -11.19 15.96 -9.48
C ALA A 99 -10.43 15.06 -10.45
N ASP A 100 -9.09 15.08 -10.39
CA ASP A 100 -8.23 14.23 -11.23
C ASP A 100 -8.44 12.75 -10.86
N LEU A 101 -8.54 12.46 -9.57
CA LEU A 101 -8.85 11.12 -9.09
C LEU A 101 -10.20 10.60 -9.60
N LYS A 102 -11.24 11.45 -9.58
CA LYS A 102 -12.55 11.11 -10.15
C LYS A 102 -12.50 10.85 -11.65
N SER A 103 -11.70 11.63 -12.38
CA SER A 103 -11.53 11.46 -13.82
C SER A 103 -10.89 10.12 -14.15
N VAL A 104 -9.86 9.73 -13.40
CA VAL A 104 -9.19 8.43 -13.55
C VAL A 104 -10.13 7.29 -13.16
N ASP A 105 -10.88 7.41 -12.06
CA ASP A 105 -11.88 6.40 -11.65
C ASP A 105 -12.97 6.21 -12.72
N TRP A 106 -13.51 7.31 -13.24
CA TRP A 106 -14.48 7.26 -14.33
C TRP A 106 -13.92 6.58 -15.58
N PHE A 107 -12.68 6.91 -15.96
CA PHE A 107 -12.01 6.32 -17.11
C PHE A 107 -11.79 4.81 -16.92
N LEU A 108 -11.32 4.39 -15.75
CA LEU A 108 -11.18 2.97 -15.41
C LEU A 108 -12.51 2.22 -15.48
N GLY A 109 -13.59 2.79 -14.94
CA GLY A 109 -14.90 2.18 -15.00
C GLY A 109 -15.42 1.98 -16.43
N ASN A 110 -15.10 2.87 -17.38
CA ASN A 110 -15.43 2.71 -18.78
C ASN A 110 -14.59 1.64 -19.47
N LEU A 111 -13.28 1.57 -19.17
CA LEU A 111 -12.40 0.53 -19.71
C LEU A 111 -12.79 -0.86 -19.19
N GLU A 112 -13.14 -0.98 -17.92
CA GLU A 112 -13.64 -2.24 -17.37
C GLU A 112 -14.91 -2.71 -18.09
N LYS A 113 -15.84 -1.80 -18.38
CA LYS A 113 -17.05 -2.12 -19.18
C LYS A 113 -16.69 -2.53 -20.61
N GLU A 114 -15.84 -1.76 -21.29
CA GLU A 114 -15.43 -2.03 -22.68
C GLU A 114 -14.75 -3.40 -22.83
N ARG A 115 -14.07 -3.87 -21.75
CA ARG A 115 -13.26 -5.09 -21.73
C ARG A 115 -13.93 -6.26 -21.00
N ASP A 116 -15.20 -6.15 -20.69
CA ASP A 116 -15.98 -7.16 -19.95
C ASP A 116 -15.34 -7.55 -18.61
N LEU A 117 -14.68 -6.58 -17.93
CA LEU A 117 -14.09 -6.75 -16.62
C LEU A 117 -15.07 -6.36 -15.50
N PRO A 118 -14.93 -6.91 -14.29
CA PRO A 118 -15.73 -6.48 -13.15
C PRO A 118 -15.50 -5.00 -12.84
N ILE A 119 -16.57 -4.19 -12.84
CA ILE A 119 -16.50 -2.76 -12.54
C ILE A 119 -16.02 -2.57 -11.10
N GLY A 120 -14.99 -1.75 -10.90
CA GLY A 120 -14.34 -1.56 -9.60
C GLY A 120 -13.40 -2.71 -9.24
N GLY A 121 -13.12 -3.61 -10.18
CA GLY A 121 -12.22 -4.74 -9.98
C GLY A 121 -10.74 -4.38 -9.88
N ILE A 122 -10.33 -3.28 -10.53
CA ILE A 122 -8.95 -2.77 -10.49
C ILE A 122 -8.87 -1.70 -9.39
N GLU A 123 -7.96 -1.89 -8.43
CA GLU A 123 -7.72 -0.94 -7.35
C GLU A 123 -7.01 0.31 -7.87
N LEU A 124 -7.32 1.48 -7.29
CA LEU A 124 -6.63 2.72 -7.54
C LEU A 124 -5.93 3.18 -6.25
N MET A 125 -4.61 3.20 -6.26
CA MET A 125 -3.78 3.62 -5.13
C MET A 125 -3.07 4.94 -5.46
N PRO A 126 -3.55 6.09 -4.96
CA PRO A 126 -2.89 7.36 -5.15
C PRO A 126 -1.63 7.46 -4.28
N ILE A 127 -0.54 8.00 -4.84
CA ILE A 127 0.62 8.46 -4.09
C ILE A 127 0.44 9.97 -3.86
N ILE A 128 0.44 10.36 -2.60
CA ILE A 128 0.47 11.76 -2.18
C ILE A 128 1.91 12.11 -1.85
N GLU A 129 2.48 13.03 -2.63
CA GLU A 129 3.92 13.30 -2.62
C GLU A 129 4.26 14.74 -3.00
N THR A 130 3.29 15.65 -2.87
CA THR A 130 3.46 17.09 -3.04
C THR A 130 2.76 17.86 -1.92
N ALA A 131 3.16 19.09 -1.66
CA ALA A 131 2.53 19.96 -0.68
C ALA A 131 1.04 20.17 -0.97
N LYS A 132 0.67 20.32 -2.25
CA LYS A 132 -0.71 20.49 -2.68
C LYS A 132 -1.53 19.23 -2.47
N GLY A 133 -1.01 18.06 -2.84
CA GLY A 133 -1.65 16.77 -2.57
C GLY A 133 -1.83 16.52 -1.07
N ALA A 134 -0.80 16.83 -0.26
CA ALA A 134 -0.85 16.74 1.19
C ALA A 134 -1.91 17.66 1.80
N ALA A 135 -2.05 18.89 1.30
CA ALA A 135 -3.09 19.82 1.75
C ALA A 135 -4.52 19.35 1.47
N LEU A 136 -4.71 18.52 0.43
CA LEU A 136 -6.00 17.99 0.00
C LEU A 136 -6.20 16.50 0.34
N ILE A 137 -5.33 15.92 1.16
CA ILE A 137 -5.31 14.47 1.41
C ILE A 137 -6.63 13.91 1.95
N ARG A 138 -7.36 14.66 2.80
CA ARG A 138 -8.66 14.23 3.35
C ARG A 138 -9.76 14.24 2.30
N ASP A 139 -9.77 15.23 1.41
CA ASP A 139 -10.71 15.29 0.30
C ASP A 139 -10.44 14.16 -0.71
N ILE A 140 -9.17 13.89 -0.98
CA ILE A 140 -8.73 12.76 -1.82
C ILE A 140 -9.18 11.43 -1.20
N ALA A 141 -8.99 11.25 0.11
CA ALA A 141 -9.34 10.01 0.82
C ALA A 141 -10.84 9.66 0.74
N THR A 142 -11.71 10.64 0.52
CA THR A 142 -13.18 10.44 0.45
C THR A 142 -13.73 10.42 -0.98
N THR A 143 -12.85 10.53 -1.98
CA THR A 143 -13.29 10.85 -3.36
C THR A 143 -13.78 9.65 -4.16
N SER A 144 -13.18 8.47 -4.01
CA SER A 144 -13.45 7.29 -4.85
C SER A 144 -13.51 6.02 -4.00
N SER A 145 -14.55 5.21 -4.25
CA SER A 145 -14.70 3.89 -3.63
C SER A 145 -13.67 2.86 -4.12
N ARG A 146 -12.95 3.18 -5.20
CA ARG A 146 -11.88 2.35 -5.77
C ARG A 146 -10.57 2.50 -5.00
N VAL A 147 -10.41 3.61 -4.27
CA VAL A 147 -9.28 3.84 -3.38
C VAL A 147 -9.50 3.08 -2.07
N ARG A 148 -8.67 2.10 -1.82
CA ARG A 148 -8.67 1.36 -0.56
C ARG A 148 -7.67 1.92 0.45
N ARG A 149 -6.56 2.44 -0.03
CA ARG A 149 -5.48 3.00 0.79
C ARG A 149 -4.73 4.10 0.05
N LEU A 150 -4.12 4.97 0.83
CA LEU A 150 -3.20 6.00 0.34
C LEU A 150 -1.77 5.49 0.43
N ALA A 151 -0.90 5.95 -0.46
CA ALA A 151 0.54 5.73 -0.38
C ALA A 151 1.28 7.06 -0.23
N PHE A 152 2.32 7.08 0.59
CA PHE A 152 3.16 8.25 0.84
C PHE A 152 4.41 8.21 -0.04
N GLY A 153 4.66 9.26 -0.82
CA GLY A 153 5.85 9.42 -1.64
C GLY A 153 6.84 10.42 -1.03
N GLY A 154 7.70 9.96 -0.12
CA GLY A 154 8.61 10.84 0.64
C GLY A 154 9.69 11.53 -0.21
N GLY A 155 10.12 10.91 -1.32
CA GLY A 155 11.15 11.49 -2.19
C GLY A 155 10.70 12.77 -2.87
N ASP A 156 9.59 12.71 -3.58
CA ASP A 156 9.00 13.87 -4.22
C ASP A 156 8.48 14.89 -3.20
N TYR A 157 7.91 14.42 -2.08
CA TYR A 157 7.44 15.29 -1.00
C TYR A 157 8.56 16.15 -0.40
N THR A 158 9.70 15.55 -0.05
CA THR A 158 10.84 16.29 0.51
C THR A 158 11.45 17.24 -0.51
N ARG A 159 11.52 16.82 -1.79
CA ARG A 159 11.97 17.69 -2.88
C ARG A 159 11.04 18.90 -3.05
N ASP A 160 9.72 18.69 -3.08
CA ASP A 160 8.73 19.77 -3.30
C ASP A 160 8.76 20.81 -2.18
N LEU A 161 8.94 20.37 -0.92
CA LEU A 161 9.01 21.24 0.25
C LEU A 161 10.42 21.79 0.53
N GLY A 162 11.45 21.37 -0.22
CA GLY A 162 12.84 21.76 0.05
C GLY A 162 13.38 21.20 1.36
N MET A 163 12.88 20.06 1.82
CA MET A 163 13.29 19.40 3.07
C MET A 163 14.53 18.52 2.83
N GLU A 164 15.41 18.44 3.83
CA GLU A 164 16.41 17.39 3.88
C GLU A 164 15.74 16.06 4.26
N TRP A 165 16.03 14.99 3.51
CA TRP A 165 15.58 13.65 3.88
C TRP A 165 16.66 12.96 4.70
N SER A 166 16.47 13.00 6.01
CA SER A 166 17.44 12.46 6.97
C SER A 166 17.33 10.94 7.13
N LEU A 167 18.37 10.33 7.68
CA LEU A 167 18.38 8.90 7.98
C LEU A 167 17.36 8.52 9.08
N SER A 168 17.06 9.45 10.00
CA SER A 168 16.09 9.25 11.07
C SER A 168 14.63 9.43 10.64
N GLU A 169 14.41 10.12 9.51
CA GLU A 169 13.09 10.45 8.95
C GLU A 169 12.16 11.19 9.94
N GLU A 170 12.71 11.89 10.93
CA GLU A 170 11.92 12.62 11.94
C GLU A 170 11.11 13.76 11.32
N GLU A 171 11.64 14.40 10.27
CA GLU A 171 10.98 15.43 9.50
C GLU A 171 9.69 14.95 8.80
N LEU A 172 9.56 13.64 8.56
CA LEU A 172 8.39 13.04 7.94
C LEU A 172 7.28 12.67 8.93
N LEU A 173 7.54 12.74 10.24
CA LEU A 173 6.58 12.35 11.27
C LEU A 173 5.24 13.13 11.19
N PRO A 174 5.22 14.45 10.98
CA PRO A 174 3.97 15.20 10.87
C PRO A 174 3.08 14.73 9.72
N ILE A 175 3.65 14.57 8.53
CA ILE A 175 2.88 14.13 7.37
C ILE A 175 2.46 12.67 7.48
N ARG A 176 3.28 11.78 8.03
CA ARG A 176 2.90 10.39 8.29
C ARG A 176 1.68 10.30 9.22
N SER A 177 1.63 11.12 10.26
CA SER A 177 0.48 11.20 11.16
C SER A 177 -0.79 11.66 10.43
N GLU A 178 -0.67 12.62 9.50
CA GLU A 178 -1.78 13.08 8.66
C GLU A 178 -2.28 11.98 7.71
N PHE A 179 -1.41 11.16 7.14
CA PHE A 179 -1.82 10.02 6.31
C PHE A 179 -2.71 9.03 7.08
N VAL A 180 -2.33 8.68 8.30
CA VAL A 180 -3.12 7.78 9.15
C VAL A 180 -4.47 8.40 9.48
N LEU A 181 -4.49 9.70 9.85
CA LEU A 181 -5.71 10.43 10.14
C LEU A 181 -6.62 10.52 8.91
N ALA A 182 -6.10 10.90 7.75
CA ALA A 182 -6.85 11.03 6.51
C ALA A 182 -7.42 9.68 6.04
N SER A 183 -6.63 8.60 6.12
CA SER A 183 -7.09 7.25 5.79
C SER A 183 -8.26 6.83 6.69
N ARG A 184 -8.15 7.08 7.99
CA ARG A 184 -9.24 6.76 8.94
C ARG A 184 -10.46 7.63 8.72
N PHE A 185 -10.28 8.93 8.45
CA PHE A 185 -11.36 9.85 8.11
C PHE A 185 -12.13 9.43 6.86
N GLY A 186 -11.41 8.98 5.82
CA GLY A 186 -11.99 8.48 4.56
C GLY A 186 -12.57 7.07 4.65
N GLY A 187 -12.49 6.38 5.79
CA GLY A 187 -12.92 4.99 5.92
C GLY A 187 -12.04 4.00 5.15
N LEU A 188 -10.82 4.41 4.83
CA LEU A 188 -9.85 3.60 4.11
C LEU A 188 -9.13 2.61 5.02
N GLU A 189 -8.48 1.63 4.42
CA GLU A 189 -7.47 0.81 5.09
C GLU A 189 -6.29 1.68 5.55
N PRO A 190 -5.45 1.21 6.50
CA PRO A 190 -4.25 1.93 6.89
C PRO A 190 -3.35 2.24 5.68
N PRO A 191 -2.62 3.38 5.67
CA PRO A 191 -1.81 3.80 4.53
C PRO A 191 -0.54 2.94 4.34
N ILE A 192 0.09 3.09 3.16
CA ILE A 192 1.39 2.51 2.82
C ILE A 192 2.45 3.59 2.90
N ASP A 193 3.51 3.33 3.66
CA ASP A 193 4.62 4.28 3.83
C ASP A 193 5.56 4.30 2.62
N THR A 194 6.34 5.37 2.56
CA THR A 194 7.31 5.65 1.50
C THR A 194 8.44 4.64 1.42
N VAL A 195 9.19 4.67 0.34
CA VAL A 195 10.45 3.94 0.16
C VAL A 195 11.51 4.43 1.15
N PHE A 196 12.58 3.64 1.35
CA PHE A 196 13.75 4.01 2.13
C PHE A 196 14.99 3.99 1.23
N ILE A 197 15.60 5.16 1.02
CA ILE A 197 16.64 5.34 0.00
C ILE A 197 18.03 4.89 0.42
N HIS A 198 18.29 4.80 1.73
CA HIS A 198 19.59 4.39 2.27
C HIS A 198 19.73 2.86 2.30
N ILE A 199 19.87 2.24 1.12
CA ILE A 199 19.76 0.78 0.92
C ILE A 199 20.72 -0.03 1.81
N LYS A 200 21.89 0.52 2.16
CA LYS A 200 22.91 -0.16 2.96
C LYS A 200 22.68 -0.05 4.47
N GLU A 201 21.76 0.79 4.90
CA GLU A 201 21.51 1.10 6.31
C GLU A 201 20.41 0.19 6.89
N HIS A 202 20.70 -1.12 7.00
CA HIS A 202 19.72 -2.14 7.40
C HIS A 202 19.07 -1.87 8.77
N ASN A 203 19.84 -1.43 9.76
CA ASN A 203 19.32 -1.13 11.09
C ASN A 203 18.40 0.10 11.08
N ALA A 204 18.74 1.13 10.31
CA ALA A 204 17.91 2.30 10.16
C ALA A 204 16.62 1.95 9.40
N TYR A 205 16.69 1.08 8.39
CA TYR A 205 15.52 0.57 7.70
C TYR A 205 14.56 -0.18 8.62
N LEU A 206 15.06 -1.11 9.43
CA LEU A 206 14.25 -1.84 10.41
C LEU A 206 13.56 -0.86 11.38
N LYS A 207 14.31 0.13 11.89
CA LYS A 207 13.74 1.15 12.78
C LYS A 207 12.68 1.98 12.08
N SER A 208 12.88 2.36 10.82
CA SER A 208 11.87 3.03 9.98
C SER A 208 10.59 2.20 9.89
N CYS A 209 10.68 0.90 9.56
CA CYS A 209 9.51 0.00 9.51
C CYS A 209 8.77 -0.05 10.86
N GLN A 210 9.50 -0.24 11.97
CA GLN A 210 8.93 -0.29 13.32
C GLN A 210 8.24 1.03 13.73
N ASN A 211 8.83 2.17 13.36
CA ASN A 211 8.26 3.49 13.68
C ASN A 211 6.94 3.71 12.96
N VAL A 212 6.87 3.40 11.66
CA VAL A 212 5.64 3.63 10.89
C VAL A 212 4.54 2.62 11.22
N LEU A 213 4.89 1.38 11.59
CA LEU A 213 3.94 0.41 12.15
C LEU A 213 3.29 0.97 13.43
N LYS A 214 4.08 1.55 14.34
CA LYS A 214 3.56 2.19 15.57
C LYS A 214 2.66 3.39 15.30
N LEU A 215 2.88 4.10 14.19
CA LEU A 215 2.02 5.21 13.76
C LEU A 215 0.68 4.75 13.17
N GLY A 216 0.57 3.48 12.77
CA GLY A 216 -0.65 2.91 12.20
C GLY A 216 -0.62 2.69 10.70
N PHE A 217 0.54 2.64 10.08
CA PHE A 217 0.70 2.14 8.71
C PHE A 217 0.58 0.61 8.67
N GLN A 218 0.12 0.05 7.55
CA GLN A 218 0.01 -1.40 7.38
C GLN A 218 1.12 -2.01 6.52
N GLY A 219 1.95 -1.19 5.88
CA GLY A 219 3.01 -1.65 4.99
C GLY A 219 3.89 -0.51 4.50
N LYS A 220 4.86 -0.88 3.68
CA LYS A 220 5.86 0.05 3.15
C LYS A 220 6.21 -0.27 1.70
N MET A 221 6.45 0.77 0.91
CA MET A 221 7.02 0.63 -0.43
C MET A 221 8.51 0.29 -0.35
N CYS A 222 8.98 -0.60 -1.20
CA CYS A 222 10.34 -1.13 -1.25
C CYS A 222 10.96 -0.88 -2.63
N ILE A 223 12.24 -0.52 -2.66
CA ILE A 223 13.03 -0.31 -3.90
C ILE A 223 14.19 -1.30 -4.04
N HIS A 224 14.42 -2.13 -3.04
CA HIS A 224 15.47 -3.14 -3.05
C HIS A 224 14.97 -4.50 -2.53
N PRO A 225 15.42 -5.64 -3.12
CA PRO A 225 15.04 -6.97 -2.65
C PRO A 225 15.24 -7.23 -1.16
N ASP A 226 16.34 -6.74 -0.59
CA ASP A 226 16.69 -6.95 0.82
C ASP A 226 15.70 -6.26 1.79
N GLN A 227 14.92 -5.31 1.31
CA GLN A 227 13.89 -4.65 2.10
C GLN A 227 12.64 -5.53 2.30
N VAL A 228 12.37 -6.46 1.38
CA VAL A 228 11.12 -7.25 1.37
C VAL A 228 10.98 -8.12 2.62
N ALA A 229 12.01 -8.88 2.98
CA ALA A 229 11.96 -9.77 4.13
C ALA A 229 11.76 -9.00 5.44
N VAL A 230 12.54 -7.93 5.64
CA VAL A 230 12.45 -7.07 6.85
C VAL A 230 11.07 -6.45 6.98
N THR A 231 10.49 -5.96 5.88
CA THR A 231 9.16 -5.37 5.89
C THR A 231 8.10 -6.42 6.18
N ASN A 232 8.13 -7.56 5.49
CA ASN A 232 7.17 -8.64 5.74
C ASN A 232 7.20 -9.08 7.21
N GLU A 233 8.39 -9.26 7.79
CA GLU A 233 8.56 -9.66 9.18
C GLU A 233 8.00 -8.59 10.14
N THR A 234 8.37 -7.32 9.94
CA THR A 234 7.94 -6.22 10.81
C THR A 234 6.42 -6.02 10.83
N PHE A 235 5.76 -6.17 9.68
CA PHE A 235 4.30 -5.97 9.56
C PHE A 235 3.49 -7.27 9.74
N THR A 236 4.14 -8.37 10.09
CA THR A 236 3.46 -9.62 10.48
C THR A 236 3.34 -9.67 12.01
N PRO A 237 2.13 -9.87 12.56
CA PRO A 237 1.98 -10.05 13.99
C PRO A 237 2.78 -11.24 14.50
N SER A 238 3.45 -11.09 15.64
CA SER A 238 4.16 -12.20 16.28
C SER A 238 3.18 -13.24 16.81
N GLU A 239 3.66 -14.48 17.00
CA GLU A 239 2.86 -15.53 17.62
C GLU A 239 2.36 -15.14 19.03
N GLU A 240 3.19 -14.45 19.81
CA GLU A 240 2.85 -13.95 21.13
C GLU A 240 1.72 -12.92 21.08
N GLU A 241 1.78 -11.97 20.12
CA GLU A 241 0.71 -10.98 19.91
C GLU A 241 -0.60 -11.66 19.50
N VAL A 242 -0.55 -12.67 18.64
CA VAL A 242 -1.74 -13.43 18.21
C VAL A 242 -2.36 -14.22 19.38
N VAL A 243 -1.55 -14.90 20.17
CA VAL A 243 -2.01 -15.65 21.35
C VAL A 243 -2.64 -14.70 22.37
N TRP A 244 -1.98 -13.61 22.69
CA TRP A 244 -2.50 -12.59 23.62
C TRP A 244 -3.81 -11.99 23.10
N SER A 245 -3.88 -11.63 21.83
CA SER A 245 -5.07 -11.05 21.20
C SER A 245 -6.27 -12.00 21.25
N LYS A 246 -6.08 -13.29 20.94
CA LYS A 246 -7.15 -14.31 21.06
C LYS A 246 -7.65 -14.43 22.49
N ARG A 247 -6.74 -14.38 23.48
CA ARG A 247 -7.12 -14.43 24.88
C ARG A 247 -7.93 -13.19 25.30
N VAL A 248 -7.46 -11.98 24.92
CA VAL A 248 -8.18 -10.72 25.18
C VAL A 248 -9.61 -10.79 24.65
N ILE A 249 -9.79 -11.21 23.39
CA ILE A 249 -11.11 -11.33 22.78
C ILE A 249 -11.98 -12.31 23.56
N SER A 250 -11.49 -13.53 23.84
CA SER A 250 -12.25 -14.57 24.53
C SER A 250 -12.63 -14.21 25.98
N GLU A 251 -11.73 -13.56 26.73
CA GLU A 251 -12.02 -13.13 28.10
C GLU A 251 -13.00 -11.95 28.13
N PHE A 252 -12.89 -11.02 27.17
CA PHE A 252 -13.82 -9.91 27.05
C PHE A 252 -15.24 -10.38 26.66
N GLU A 253 -15.38 -11.29 25.69
CA GLU A 253 -16.67 -11.86 25.29
C GLU A 253 -17.41 -12.52 26.46
N ARG A 254 -16.68 -13.22 27.34
CA ARG A 254 -17.28 -13.80 28.57
C ARG A 254 -17.77 -12.72 29.53
N ALA A 255 -16.96 -11.70 29.75
CA ALA A 255 -17.33 -10.61 30.66
C ALA A 255 -18.52 -9.79 30.10
N GLU A 256 -18.55 -9.56 28.79
CA GLU A 256 -19.65 -8.87 28.13
C GLU A 256 -20.98 -9.65 28.26
N ALA A 257 -20.93 -10.97 28.16
CA ALA A 257 -22.10 -11.82 28.40
C ALA A 257 -22.63 -11.74 29.86
N GLU A 258 -21.79 -11.33 30.81
CA GLU A 258 -22.12 -11.06 32.22
C GLU A 258 -22.47 -9.57 32.47
N GLY A 259 -22.51 -8.72 31.40
CA GLY A 259 -22.83 -7.30 31.49
C GLY A 259 -21.65 -6.40 31.90
N VAL A 260 -20.41 -6.89 31.80
CA VAL A 260 -19.17 -6.16 32.13
C VAL A 260 -18.50 -5.68 30.85
N ALA A 261 -18.30 -4.36 30.71
CA ALA A 261 -17.71 -3.74 29.50
C ALA A 261 -16.22 -3.35 29.64
N SER A 262 -15.57 -3.75 30.74
CA SER A 262 -14.14 -3.54 30.97
C SER A 262 -13.58 -4.59 31.91
N ILE A 263 -12.42 -5.12 31.57
CA ILE A 263 -11.73 -6.18 32.33
C ILE A 263 -10.24 -5.90 32.47
N GLN A 264 -9.53 -6.74 33.18
CA GLN A 264 -8.07 -6.74 33.22
C GLN A 264 -7.56 -8.10 32.71
N VAL A 265 -6.66 -8.05 31.73
CA VAL A 265 -5.96 -9.22 31.18
C VAL A 265 -4.45 -8.97 31.31
N ASP A 266 -3.74 -9.84 32.02
CA ASP A 266 -2.27 -9.73 32.29
C ASP A 266 -1.84 -8.37 32.83
N GLY A 267 -2.65 -7.69 33.63
CA GLY A 267 -2.35 -6.37 34.15
C GLY A 267 -2.68 -5.20 33.19
N TYR A 268 -3.18 -5.49 32.00
CA TYR A 268 -3.62 -4.47 31.04
C TYR A 268 -5.13 -4.24 31.19
N PHE A 269 -5.51 -2.96 31.19
CA PHE A 269 -6.92 -2.58 31.08
C PHE A 269 -7.42 -2.88 29.67
N VAL A 270 -8.54 -3.57 29.56
CA VAL A 270 -9.14 -4.00 28.31
C VAL A 270 -10.59 -3.54 28.26
N ASP A 271 -10.89 -2.80 27.21
CA ASP A 271 -12.21 -2.31 26.82
C ASP A 271 -12.43 -2.51 25.30
N TYR A 272 -13.54 -2.05 24.75
CA TYR A 272 -13.85 -2.17 23.33
C TYR A 272 -12.70 -1.73 22.37
N PRO A 273 -12.04 -0.56 22.54
CA PRO A 273 -10.90 -0.16 21.71
C PRO A 273 -9.75 -1.16 21.71
N ILE A 274 -9.45 -1.78 22.84
CA ILE A 274 -8.38 -2.78 22.93
C ILE A 274 -8.80 -4.09 22.26
N VAL A 275 -10.06 -4.49 22.41
CA VAL A 275 -10.61 -5.67 21.73
C VAL A 275 -10.59 -5.49 20.22
N GLU A 276 -10.97 -4.31 19.70
CA GLU A 276 -10.89 -4.02 18.29
C GLU A 276 -9.44 -4.09 17.74
N LYS A 277 -8.45 -3.65 18.53
CA LYS A 277 -7.03 -3.81 18.15
C LYS A 277 -6.62 -5.28 18.11
N ALA A 278 -7.03 -6.05 19.13
CA ALA A 278 -6.77 -7.49 19.20
C ALA A 278 -7.40 -8.22 17.99
N GLN A 279 -8.63 -7.85 17.62
CA GLN A 279 -9.31 -8.43 16.45
C GLN A 279 -8.51 -8.20 15.15
N ARG A 280 -7.95 -7.01 14.93
CA ARG A 280 -7.13 -6.72 13.75
C ARG A 280 -5.87 -7.60 13.68
N VAL A 281 -5.24 -7.88 14.81
CA VAL A 281 -4.08 -8.79 14.89
C VAL A 281 -4.48 -10.21 14.47
N VAL A 282 -5.62 -10.70 14.99
CA VAL A 282 -6.14 -12.02 14.64
C VAL A 282 -6.55 -12.10 13.18
N ASP A 283 -7.21 -11.07 12.65
CA ASP A 283 -7.64 -11.02 11.25
C ASP A 283 -6.43 -11.04 10.30
N MET A 284 -5.37 -10.30 10.61
CA MET A 284 -4.13 -10.33 9.83
C MET A 284 -3.48 -11.72 9.86
N SER A 285 -3.41 -12.35 11.03
CA SER A 285 -2.87 -13.72 11.18
C SER A 285 -3.67 -14.71 10.34
N ASN A 286 -4.99 -14.64 10.38
CA ASN A 286 -5.87 -15.52 9.60
C ASN A 286 -5.68 -15.29 8.09
N LEU A 287 -5.61 -14.03 7.65
CA LEU A 287 -5.35 -13.69 6.24
C LEU A 287 -4.03 -14.30 5.75
N LEU A 288 -2.96 -14.18 6.55
CA LEU A 288 -1.65 -14.73 6.19
C LEU A 288 -1.67 -16.27 6.09
N ASN A 289 -2.39 -16.95 6.99
CA ASN A 289 -2.56 -18.40 6.94
C ASN A 289 -3.35 -18.83 5.70
N ASP A 290 -4.43 -18.12 5.35
CA ASP A 290 -5.21 -18.38 4.14
C ASP A 290 -4.38 -18.22 2.88
N LEU A 291 -3.57 -17.16 2.81
CA LEU A 291 -2.65 -16.90 1.69
C LEU A 291 -1.55 -17.96 1.58
N ALA A 292 -1.05 -18.49 2.69
CA ALA A 292 -0.07 -19.56 2.70
C ALA A 292 -0.66 -20.90 2.22
N SER A 293 -1.91 -21.19 2.60
CA SER A 293 -2.63 -22.42 2.22
C SER A 293 -3.08 -22.45 0.76
N SER A 294 -3.14 -21.27 0.11
CA SER A 294 -3.59 -21.12 -1.29
C SER A 294 -2.45 -21.20 -2.32
N LYS A 295 -1.20 -21.36 -1.89
CA LYS A 295 0.00 -21.47 -2.73
C LYS A 295 0.33 -22.92 -3.06
#